data_5266634592126cb4350a3eab5364ded5
#
_entry.id   5266634592126cb4350a3eab5364ded5
#
_cell.length_a   1.000
_cell.length_b   1.000
_cell.length_c   1.000
_cell.angle_alpha   90.00
_cell.angle_beta   90.00
_cell.angle_gamma   90.00
#
_symmetry.space_group_name_H-M   'P 1'
#
loop_
_entity.id
_entity.type
_entity.pdbx_description
1 polymer ?
#
loop_
_entity_poly.entity_id
_entity_poly.type
_entity_poly.pdbx_seq_one_letter_code
_entity_poly.pdbx_strand_id
1 'polypeptide(L)'
;MKKALKIAGIGFGILVLLLIATAAWVQFTPMPTYEVKPPTVQLPVDSASLAKGRKVVELACAHCHLGEDGKMSGRLFSQATDPFGEMWTANITQHPTKGIGRYTDGELAYLLRTGINRDGRVVGPMMCHPNMSDEDLASIIAYLRSDSGIMQPSEATHPAPAYLSSFMVKALIKFGVFKPLPYDGKPISAPPATDQIAYGRYLATEFYECYGCHSASFETNNPMEPEKSPGFFAGGNPVPDEEFNTCISRNITPSKEHGIGSWTEEQFLSAVKGGIRPDGSMLQHQMPRFAVLDDEEVRAIWAYLQTVPPSENNPLRVEAK
;
A
#
# COMPACT_ATOMS: atom_id res chain seq x y z
N MET A 1 8.38 51.61 20.04
CA MET A 1 7.22 50.97 19.44
C MET A 1 7.20 51.05 17.89
N LYS A 2 7.20 52.25 17.26
CA LYS A 2 7.08 52.39 15.79
C LYS A 2 8.19 51.65 14.98
N LYS A 3 9.48 51.66 15.43
CA LYS A 3 10.57 50.91 14.78
C LYS A 3 10.37 49.40 14.86
N ALA A 4 9.97 48.87 16.01
CA ALA A 4 9.71 47.42 16.17
C ALA A 4 8.55 46.96 15.29
N LEU A 5 7.47 47.76 15.20
CA LEU A 5 6.33 47.45 14.32
C LEU A 5 6.73 47.45 12.83
N LYS A 6 7.60 48.39 12.42
CA LYS A 6 8.14 48.43 11.02
C LYS A 6 9.00 47.23 10.70
N ILE A 7 9.87 46.80 11.63
CA ILE A 7 10.72 45.59 11.44
C ILE A 7 9.84 44.33 11.39
N ALA A 8 8.86 44.22 12.29
CA ALA A 8 7.90 43.08 12.27
C ALA A 8 7.09 43.05 10.96
N GLY A 9 6.65 44.20 10.45
CA GLY A 9 5.95 44.29 9.16
C GLY A 9 6.82 43.89 7.98
N ILE A 10 8.10 44.30 7.96
CA ILE A 10 9.05 43.87 6.92
C ILE A 10 9.30 42.38 7.02
N GLY A 11 9.53 41.83 8.22
CA GLY A 11 9.71 40.38 8.43
C GLY A 11 8.51 39.57 7.97
N PHE A 12 7.29 40.03 8.30
CA PHE A 12 6.06 39.40 7.82
C PHE A 12 5.92 39.47 6.30
N GLY A 13 6.24 40.61 5.68
CA GLY A 13 6.22 40.76 4.22
C GLY A 13 7.19 39.79 3.52
N ILE A 14 8.40 39.65 4.06
CA ILE A 14 9.40 38.69 3.55
C ILE A 14 8.88 37.25 3.69
N LEU A 15 8.29 36.88 4.83
CA LEU A 15 7.73 35.56 5.04
C LEU A 15 6.62 35.25 4.01
N VAL A 16 5.71 36.19 3.78
CA VAL A 16 4.64 36.04 2.78
C VAL A 16 5.21 35.86 1.39
N LEU A 17 6.21 36.66 1.01
CA LEU A 17 6.88 36.51 -0.30
C LEU A 17 7.56 35.16 -0.46
N LEU A 18 8.21 34.63 0.58
CA LEU A 18 8.82 33.31 0.57
C LEU A 18 7.79 32.20 0.42
N LEU A 19 6.65 32.32 1.11
CA LEU A 19 5.55 31.35 0.98
C LEU A 19 4.97 31.35 -0.43
N ILE A 20 4.73 32.53 -1.02
CA ILE A 20 4.25 32.67 -2.39
C ILE A 20 5.27 32.08 -3.39
N ALA A 21 6.56 32.39 -3.23
CA ALA A 21 7.61 31.86 -4.08
C ALA A 21 7.71 30.33 -3.99
N THR A 22 7.60 29.78 -2.77
CA THR A 22 7.60 28.34 -2.55
C THR A 22 6.35 27.69 -3.18
N ALA A 23 5.18 28.26 -3.01
CA ALA A 23 3.95 27.76 -3.61
C ALA A 23 4.04 27.79 -5.15
N ALA A 24 4.56 28.85 -5.74
CA ALA A 24 4.80 28.97 -7.16
C ALA A 24 5.82 27.95 -7.66
N TRP A 25 6.91 27.74 -6.91
CA TRP A 25 7.89 26.71 -7.22
C TRP A 25 7.25 25.30 -7.19
N VAL A 26 6.47 24.97 -6.18
CA VAL A 26 5.75 23.70 -6.11
C VAL A 26 4.83 23.53 -7.30
N GLN A 27 4.05 24.54 -7.66
CA GLN A 27 2.99 24.42 -8.66
C GLN A 27 3.51 24.42 -10.10
N PHE A 28 4.49 25.26 -10.42
CA PHE A 28 4.82 25.60 -11.81
C PHE A 28 6.16 25.03 -12.30
N THR A 29 7.04 24.57 -11.41
CA THR A 29 8.28 23.94 -11.88
C THR A 29 8.07 22.46 -12.18
N PRO A 30 8.89 21.85 -13.07
CA PRO A 30 8.80 20.43 -13.40
C PRO A 30 8.94 19.54 -12.17
N MET A 31 8.24 18.40 -12.19
CA MET A 31 8.39 17.37 -11.15
C MET A 31 9.77 16.67 -11.32
N PRO A 32 10.37 16.20 -10.20
CA PRO A 32 11.58 15.39 -10.26
C PRO A 32 11.41 14.18 -11.16
N THR A 33 12.46 13.84 -11.89
CA THR A 33 12.57 12.61 -12.67
C THR A 33 13.74 11.78 -12.18
N TYR A 34 13.57 10.47 -12.21
CA TYR A 34 14.56 9.50 -11.77
C TYR A 34 14.90 8.55 -12.92
N GLU A 35 16.13 8.06 -12.93
CA GLU A 35 16.53 7.06 -13.89
C GLU A 35 15.77 5.75 -13.64
N VAL A 36 15.18 5.19 -14.69
CA VAL A 36 14.46 3.90 -14.63
C VAL A 36 15.44 2.79 -14.96
N LYS A 37 15.64 1.85 -14.03
CA LYS A 37 16.57 0.71 -14.15
C LYS A 37 15.82 -0.61 -14.03
N PRO A 38 15.07 -1.00 -15.06
CA PRO A 38 14.22 -2.18 -14.99
C PRO A 38 15.07 -3.44 -14.86
N PRO A 39 14.76 -4.35 -13.91
CA PRO A 39 15.37 -5.67 -13.89
C PRO A 39 14.88 -6.52 -15.08
N THR A 40 15.63 -7.56 -15.40
CA THR A 40 15.13 -8.63 -16.27
C THR A 40 14.19 -9.51 -15.46
N VAL A 41 12.95 -9.68 -15.94
CA VAL A 41 11.94 -10.51 -15.31
C VAL A 41 11.61 -11.67 -16.25
N GLN A 42 11.62 -12.89 -15.71
CA GLN A 42 11.13 -14.07 -16.41
C GLN A 42 9.78 -14.44 -15.79
N LEU A 43 8.73 -14.35 -16.57
CA LEU A 43 7.39 -14.66 -16.08
C LEU A 43 7.19 -16.18 -16.01
N PRO A 44 6.70 -16.70 -14.88
CA PRO A 44 6.29 -18.10 -14.79
C PRO A 44 5.06 -18.36 -15.67
N VAL A 45 4.96 -19.56 -16.21
CA VAL A 45 3.85 -19.97 -17.08
C VAL A 45 3.00 -21.07 -16.43
N ASP A 46 3.38 -21.55 -15.26
CA ASP A 46 2.64 -22.60 -14.55
C ASP A 46 1.44 -22.05 -13.79
N SER A 47 0.45 -22.92 -13.58
CA SER A 47 -0.81 -22.55 -12.94
C SER A 47 -0.68 -22.19 -11.45
N ALA A 48 0.33 -22.72 -10.76
CA ALA A 48 0.54 -22.45 -9.34
C ALA A 48 1.05 -21.01 -9.14
N SER A 49 2.02 -20.59 -9.95
CA SER A 49 2.53 -19.22 -9.95
C SER A 49 1.43 -18.21 -10.33
N LEU A 50 0.61 -18.52 -11.35
CA LEU A 50 -0.53 -17.68 -11.71
C LEU A 50 -1.54 -17.58 -10.57
N ALA A 51 -1.85 -18.69 -9.88
CA ALA A 51 -2.74 -18.68 -8.73
C ALA A 51 -2.17 -17.84 -7.57
N LYS A 52 -0.85 -17.90 -7.36
CA LYS A 52 -0.15 -17.09 -6.35
C LYS A 52 -0.23 -15.62 -6.66
N GLY A 53 0.06 -15.20 -7.88
CA GLY A 53 -0.08 -13.81 -8.33
C GLY A 53 -1.52 -13.30 -8.23
N ARG A 54 -2.50 -14.15 -8.57
CA ARG A 54 -3.91 -13.88 -8.43
C ARG A 54 -4.30 -13.50 -7.00
N LYS A 55 -3.81 -14.24 -5.98
CA LYS A 55 -4.11 -13.95 -4.57
C LYS A 55 -3.79 -12.49 -4.24
N VAL A 56 -2.60 -12.00 -4.58
CA VAL A 56 -2.19 -10.61 -4.28
C VAL A 56 -2.98 -9.59 -5.10
N VAL A 57 -3.12 -9.84 -6.41
CA VAL A 57 -3.81 -8.87 -7.29
C VAL A 57 -5.27 -8.71 -6.89
N GLU A 58 -5.99 -9.80 -6.60
CA GLU A 58 -7.40 -9.75 -6.23
C GLU A 58 -7.64 -9.30 -4.78
N LEU A 59 -6.69 -9.51 -3.85
CA LEU A 59 -6.83 -9.08 -2.46
C LEU A 59 -6.31 -7.67 -2.20
N ALA A 60 -5.15 -7.32 -2.76
CA ALA A 60 -4.48 -6.05 -2.49
C ALA A 60 -4.70 -5.02 -3.61
N CYS A 61 -4.36 -5.36 -4.86
CA CYS A 61 -4.45 -4.40 -5.96
C CYS A 61 -5.90 -4.01 -6.28
N ALA A 62 -6.82 -4.99 -6.27
CA ALA A 62 -8.23 -4.76 -6.60
C ALA A 62 -8.92 -3.83 -5.60
N HIS A 63 -8.48 -3.81 -4.34
CA HIS A 63 -9.03 -2.87 -3.34
C HIS A 63 -8.98 -1.41 -3.83
N CYS A 64 -7.93 -1.03 -4.53
CA CYS A 64 -7.77 0.32 -5.09
C CYS A 64 -8.06 0.40 -6.59
N HIS A 65 -7.76 -0.65 -7.37
CA HIS A 65 -7.76 -0.57 -8.82
C HIS A 65 -8.98 -1.19 -9.52
N LEU A 66 -9.87 -1.88 -8.79
CA LEU A 66 -11.10 -2.41 -9.38
C LEU A 66 -12.09 -1.28 -9.63
N GLY A 67 -12.37 -1.02 -10.90
CA GLY A 67 -13.30 0.02 -11.32
C GLY A 67 -14.75 -0.48 -11.41
N GLU A 68 -15.66 0.45 -11.67
CA GLU A 68 -17.11 0.17 -11.80
C GLU A 68 -17.46 -0.76 -12.98
N ASP A 69 -16.57 -0.85 -13.97
CA ASP A 69 -16.69 -1.78 -15.10
C ASP A 69 -16.29 -3.22 -14.77
N GLY A 70 -15.99 -3.51 -13.50
CA GLY A 70 -15.55 -4.82 -13.02
C GLY A 70 -14.14 -5.22 -13.48
N LYS A 71 -13.35 -4.27 -13.97
CA LYS A 71 -11.97 -4.46 -14.41
C LYS A 71 -11.01 -3.66 -13.54
N MET A 72 -9.72 -3.94 -13.65
CA MET A 72 -8.66 -3.19 -12.97
C MET A 72 -8.44 -1.81 -13.63
N SER A 73 -9.53 -1.11 -13.86
CA SER A 73 -9.58 0.14 -14.63
C SER A 73 -9.37 1.40 -13.79
N GLY A 74 -9.27 1.25 -12.46
CA GLY A 74 -9.10 2.35 -11.51
C GLY A 74 -10.43 2.93 -11.01
N ARG A 75 -10.36 3.65 -9.88
CA ARG A 75 -11.52 4.26 -9.20
C ARG A 75 -11.13 5.51 -8.41
N LEU A 76 -12.11 6.22 -7.90
CA LEU A 76 -11.86 7.29 -6.94
C LEU A 76 -11.27 6.69 -5.65
N PHE A 77 -10.13 7.25 -5.22
CA PHE A 77 -9.37 6.78 -4.05
C PHE A 77 -9.39 7.77 -2.89
N SER A 78 -9.50 9.07 -3.18
CA SER A 78 -9.53 10.14 -2.19
C SER A 78 -10.46 11.25 -2.67
N GLN A 79 -11.26 11.78 -1.74
CA GLN A 79 -12.24 12.83 -2.04
C GLN A 79 -11.60 14.22 -2.09
N ALA A 80 -12.27 15.17 -2.73
CA ALA A 80 -11.77 16.56 -2.83
C ALA A 80 -11.58 17.25 -1.45
N THR A 81 -12.28 16.77 -0.42
CA THR A 81 -12.19 17.26 0.96
C THR A 81 -11.01 16.68 1.74
N ASP A 82 -10.37 15.65 1.23
CA ASP A 82 -9.22 15.02 1.88
C ASP A 82 -7.97 15.89 1.79
N PRO A 83 -6.99 15.72 2.68
CA PRO A 83 -5.76 16.53 2.68
C PRO A 83 -4.98 16.50 1.36
N PHE A 84 -5.05 15.38 0.63
CA PHE A 84 -4.39 15.22 -0.67
C PHE A 84 -5.26 15.69 -1.85
N GLY A 85 -6.53 16.03 -1.59
CA GLY A 85 -7.51 16.35 -2.63
C GLY A 85 -8.03 15.10 -3.35
N GLU A 86 -8.81 15.32 -4.41
CA GLU A 86 -9.35 14.24 -5.23
C GLU A 86 -8.23 13.48 -5.93
N MET A 87 -8.17 12.17 -5.70
CA MET A 87 -7.22 11.28 -6.34
C MET A 87 -7.92 10.06 -6.93
N TRP A 88 -7.48 9.67 -8.11
CA TRP A 88 -7.94 8.48 -8.80
C TRP A 88 -6.79 7.49 -8.94
N THR A 89 -7.08 6.21 -8.73
CA THR A 89 -6.12 5.16 -9.01
C THR A 89 -5.99 4.93 -10.51
N ALA A 90 -4.84 4.47 -10.94
CA ALA A 90 -4.56 4.27 -12.34
C ALA A 90 -5.33 3.08 -12.92
N ASN A 91 -5.67 3.14 -14.21
CA ASN A 91 -6.06 1.99 -15.00
C ASN A 91 -4.84 1.07 -15.14
N ILE A 92 -4.91 -0.13 -14.53
CA ILE A 92 -3.86 -1.15 -14.61
C ILE A 92 -4.29 -2.38 -15.43
N THR A 93 -5.32 -2.23 -16.27
CA THR A 93 -5.67 -3.23 -17.29
C THR A 93 -4.60 -3.32 -18.38
N GLN A 94 -4.67 -4.35 -19.22
CA GLN A 94 -3.74 -4.54 -20.34
C GLN A 94 -3.99 -3.58 -21.52
N HIS A 95 -4.78 -2.50 -21.33
CA HIS A 95 -4.99 -1.52 -22.38
C HIS A 95 -3.65 -0.90 -22.84
N PRO A 96 -3.36 -0.87 -24.16
CA PRO A 96 -2.02 -0.56 -24.68
C PRO A 96 -1.56 0.88 -24.46
N THR A 97 -2.48 1.83 -24.22
CA THR A 97 -2.13 3.24 -24.01
C THR A 97 -2.62 3.80 -22.68
N LYS A 98 -3.78 3.34 -22.19
CA LYS A 98 -4.41 3.85 -20.96
C LYS A 98 -4.06 3.02 -19.72
N GLY A 99 -3.65 1.76 -19.93
CA GLY A 99 -3.29 0.81 -18.87
C GLY A 99 -1.82 0.45 -18.86
N ILE A 100 -1.52 -0.71 -18.27
CA ILE A 100 -0.16 -1.23 -18.16
C ILE A 100 0.32 -1.97 -19.42
N GLY A 101 -0.51 -2.10 -20.46
CA GLY A 101 -0.11 -2.75 -21.73
C GLY A 101 1.10 -2.11 -22.40
N ARG A 102 1.39 -0.85 -22.09
CA ARG A 102 2.58 -0.12 -22.59
C ARG A 102 3.87 -0.38 -21.80
N TYR A 103 3.78 -1.01 -20.62
CA TYR A 103 4.93 -1.30 -19.77
C TYR A 103 5.59 -2.61 -20.22
N THR A 104 6.90 -2.70 -20.14
CA THR A 104 7.60 -3.98 -20.10
C THR A 104 7.44 -4.62 -18.70
N ASP A 105 7.70 -5.91 -18.59
CA ASP A 105 7.59 -6.61 -17.29
C ASP A 105 8.64 -6.10 -16.30
N GLY A 106 9.83 -5.76 -16.79
CA GLY A 106 10.87 -5.12 -15.97
C GLY A 106 10.46 -3.73 -15.47
N GLU A 107 9.79 -2.90 -16.29
CA GLU A 107 9.26 -1.61 -15.87
C GLU A 107 8.17 -1.75 -14.81
N LEU A 108 7.31 -2.79 -14.91
CA LEU A 108 6.33 -3.10 -13.86
C LEU A 108 7.01 -3.55 -12.57
N ALA A 109 7.99 -4.43 -12.65
CA ALA A 109 8.76 -4.86 -11.49
C ALA A 109 9.45 -3.67 -10.81
N TYR A 110 10.05 -2.79 -11.59
CA TYR A 110 10.71 -1.59 -11.08
C TYR A 110 9.72 -0.64 -10.40
N LEU A 111 8.56 -0.43 -11.00
CA LEU A 111 7.47 0.36 -10.42
C LEU A 111 7.00 -0.22 -9.08
N LEU A 112 6.71 -1.53 -9.03
CA LEU A 112 6.23 -2.19 -7.81
C LEU A 112 7.26 -2.18 -6.69
N ARG A 113 8.56 -2.19 -7.00
CA ARG A 113 9.64 -2.11 -5.99
C ARG A 113 9.90 -0.69 -5.50
N THR A 114 9.90 0.28 -6.39
CA THR A 114 10.47 1.62 -6.12
C THR A 114 9.45 2.74 -6.07
N GLY A 115 8.25 2.52 -6.61
CA GLY A 115 7.26 3.56 -6.85
C GLY A 115 7.61 4.49 -8.02
N ILE A 116 8.61 4.14 -8.86
CA ILE A 116 8.97 4.92 -10.06
C ILE A 116 8.29 4.30 -11.28
N ASN A 117 7.47 5.08 -11.99
CA ASN A 117 6.85 4.63 -13.22
C ASN A 117 7.85 4.67 -14.40
N ARG A 118 7.44 4.14 -15.57
CA ARG A 118 8.27 4.12 -16.79
C ARG A 118 8.74 5.49 -17.27
N ASP A 119 8.07 6.57 -16.88
CA ASP A 119 8.43 7.94 -17.24
C ASP A 119 9.36 8.60 -16.20
N GLY A 120 9.91 7.80 -15.27
CA GLY A 120 10.81 8.25 -14.21
C GLY A 120 10.13 9.09 -13.12
N ARG A 121 8.81 8.97 -12.92
CA ARG A 121 8.07 9.73 -11.91
C ARG A 121 7.71 8.87 -10.70
N VAL A 122 7.81 9.45 -9.52
CA VAL A 122 7.26 8.83 -8.31
C VAL A 122 5.73 8.89 -8.35
N VAL A 123 5.08 7.74 -8.19
CA VAL A 123 3.61 7.60 -8.26
C VAL A 123 2.95 7.55 -6.88
N GLY A 124 3.57 8.13 -5.86
CA GLY A 124 2.96 8.14 -4.51
C GLY A 124 1.61 8.87 -4.45
N PRO A 125 0.75 8.51 -3.51
CA PRO A 125 0.89 7.39 -2.59
C PRO A 125 0.42 6.08 -3.22
N MET A 126 1.33 5.18 -3.55
CA MET A 126 1.05 3.82 -4.00
C MET A 126 1.81 2.85 -3.11
N MET A 127 1.18 1.76 -2.73
CA MET A 127 1.81 0.66 -2.03
C MET A 127 2.91 0.06 -2.91
N CYS A 128 4.11 -0.11 -2.38
CA CYS A 128 5.26 -0.68 -3.07
C CYS A 128 5.76 -1.88 -2.29
N HIS A 129 6.30 -2.87 -3.00
CA HIS A 129 6.76 -4.15 -2.46
C HIS A 129 8.31 -4.27 -2.57
N PRO A 130 9.09 -3.44 -1.84
CA PRO A 130 10.55 -3.37 -2.03
C PRO A 130 11.28 -4.67 -1.70
N ASN A 131 10.77 -5.45 -0.74
CA ASN A 131 11.42 -6.68 -0.24
C ASN A 131 10.70 -7.96 -0.69
N MET A 132 9.65 -7.88 -1.50
CA MET A 132 8.99 -9.08 -2.03
C MET A 132 9.99 -9.91 -2.85
N SER A 133 9.90 -11.24 -2.83
CA SER A 133 10.77 -12.09 -3.63
C SER A 133 10.61 -11.82 -5.13
N ASP A 134 11.66 -12.06 -5.90
CA ASP A 134 11.61 -11.89 -7.37
C ASP A 134 10.61 -12.87 -8.00
N GLU A 135 10.51 -14.09 -7.46
CA GLU A 135 9.56 -15.11 -7.91
C GLU A 135 8.10 -14.67 -7.67
N ASP A 136 7.80 -14.12 -6.49
CA ASP A 136 6.46 -13.68 -6.16
C ASP A 136 6.05 -12.43 -6.95
N LEU A 137 6.99 -11.51 -7.12
CA LEU A 137 6.78 -10.33 -7.96
C LEU A 137 6.53 -10.72 -9.43
N ALA A 138 7.29 -11.70 -9.95
CA ALA A 138 7.07 -12.26 -11.28
C ALA A 138 5.70 -12.94 -11.41
N SER A 139 5.24 -13.64 -10.36
CA SER A 139 3.91 -14.26 -10.29
C SER A 139 2.79 -13.21 -10.34
N ILE A 140 2.94 -12.09 -9.63
CA ILE A 140 2.02 -10.95 -9.71
C ILE A 140 1.97 -10.40 -11.14
N ILE A 141 3.13 -10.15 -11.75
CA ILE A 141 3.21 -9.60 -13.11
C ILE A 141 2.61 -10.60 -14.12
N ALA A 142 2.86 -11.91 -13.96
CA ALA A 142 2.26 -12.94 -14.80
C ALA A 142 0.72 -12.90 -14.74
N TYR A 143 0.14 -12.72 -13.54
CA TYR A 143 -1.31 -12.58 -13.43
C TYR A 143 -1.81 -11.25 -14.03
N LEU A 144 -1.10 -10.14 -13.84
CA LEU A 144 -1.42 -8.87 -14.50
C LEU A 144 -1.37 -8.96 -16.04
N ARG A 145 -0.62 -9.93 -16.60
CA ARG A 145 -0.52 -10.24 -18.03
C ARG A 145 -1.48 -11.35 -18.48
N SER A 146 -2.23 -11.95 -17.57
CA SER A 146 -3.11 -13.07 -17.89
C SER A 146 -4.38 -12.65 -18.65
N ASP A 147 -5.08 -13.64 -19.22
CA ASP A 147 -6.37 -13.45 -19.88
C ASP A 147 -7.55 -13.32 -18.90
N SER A 148 -7.28 -13.09 -17.60
CA SER A 148 -8.32 -12.87 -16.59
C SER A 148 -9.25 -11.74 -17.00
N GLY A 149 -10.56 -11.93 -16.80
CA GLY A 149 -11.58 -10.95 -17.16
C GLY A 149 -11.35 -9.57 -16.57
N ILE A 150 -10.86 -9.50 -15.32
CA ILE A 150 -10.56 -8.23 -14.63
C ILE A 150 -9.36 -7.49 -15.24
N MET A 151 -8.48 -8.20 -15.96
CA MET A 151 -7.30 -7.64 -16.62
C MET A 151 -7.55 -7.26 -18.08
N GLN A 152 -8.71 -7.61 -18.66
CA GLN A 152 -9.04 -7.26 -20.03
C GLN A 152 -9.02 -5.74 -20.24
N PRO A 153 -8.55 -5.27 -21.40
CA PRO A 153 -8.45 -3.83 -21.71
C PRO A 153 -9.73 -3.06 -21.36
N SER A 154 -9.56 -1.92 -20.69
CA SER A 154 -10.63 -0.96 -20.38
C SER A 154 -10.31 0.41 -20.97
N GLU A 155 -11.30 1.02 -21.59
CA GLU A 155 -11.24 2.38 -22.12
C GLU A 155 -11.37 3.46 -21.03
N ALA A 156 -11.55 3.07 -19.77
CA ALA A 156 -11.69 4.01 -18.67
C ALA A 156 -10.50 4.98 -18.59
N THR A 157 -10.84 6.24 -18.39
CA THR A 157 -9.88 7.34 -18.25
C THR A 157 -10.23 8.12 -16.98
N HIS A 158 -9.21 8.47 -16.22
CA HIS A 158 -9.35 9.25 -14.99
C HIS A 158 -8.63 10.59 -15.11
N PRO A 159 -8.91 11.55 -14.23
CA PRO A 159 -8.16 12.80 -14.14
C PRO A 159 -6.65 12.54 -14.04
N ALA A 160 -5.86 13.58 -14.26
CA ALA A 160 -4.41 13.49 -14.18
C ALA A 160 -3.98 12.91 -12.82
N PRO A 161 -2.95 12.04 -12.80
CA PRO A 161 -2.44 11.44 -11.56
C PRO A 161 -2.13 12.50 -10.50
N ALA A 162 -2.27 12.14 -9.22
CA ALA A 162 -2.09 13.05 -8.09
C ALA A 162 -0.75 13.79 -8.09
N TYR A 163 0.34 13.15 -8.52
CA TYR A 163 1.66 13.79 -8.67
C TYR A 163 1.71 14.89 -9.74
N LEU A 164 0.68 15.02 -10.59
CA LEU A 164 0.52 16.10 -11.57
C LEU A 164 -0.59 17.08 -11.22
N SER A 165 -1.61 16.67 -10.47
CA SER A 165 -2.82 17.44 -10.17
C SER A 165 -2.85 18.00 -8.75
N SER A 166 -2.52 17.20 -7.74
CA SER A 166 -2.60 17.62 -6.33
C SER A 166 -1.40 18.50 -5.93
N PHE A 167 -1.67 19.70 -5.43
CA PHE A 167 -0.63 20.58 -4.88
C PHE A 167 0.10 19.93 -3.71
N MET A 168 -0.62 19.28 -2.81
CA MET A 168 -0.05 18.61 -1.63
C MET A 168 0.90 17.48 -2.05
N VAL A 169 0.47 16.60 -2.96
CA VAL A 169 1.31 15.50 -3.46
C VAL A 169 2.56 16.04 -4.16
N LYS A 170 2.42 17.09 -5.00
CA LYS A 170 3.57 17.78 -5.60
C LYS A 170 4.55 18.30 -4.57
N ALA A 171 4.05 18.95 -3.51
CA ALA A 171 4.87 19.47 -2.44
C ALA A 171 5.61 18.34 -1.71
N LEU A 172 4.92 17.26 -1.33
CA LEU A 172 5.52 16.13 -0.64
C LEU A 172 6.63 15.46 -1.48
N ILE A 173 6.44 15.32 -2.79
CA ILE A 173 7.48 14.80 -3.69
C ILE A 173 8.65 15.79 -3.79
N LYS A 174 8.40 17.09 -4.00
CA LYS A 174 9.46 18.08 -4.16
C LYS A 174 10.28 18.32 -2.89
N PHE A 175 9.67 18.17 -1.73
CA PHE A 175 10.36 18.21 -0.44
C PHE A 175 10.97 16.86 -0.01
N GLY A 176 10.84 15.82 -0.83
CA GLY A 176 11.46 14.50 -0.60
C GLY A 176 10.78 13.68 0.50
N VAL A 177 9.54 14.00 0.86
CA VAL A 177 8.71 13.18 1.75
C VAL A 177 8.26 11.93 0.99
N PHE A 178 7.67 12.10 -0.19
CA PHE A 178 7.45 11.01 -1.14
C PHE A 178 8.67 10.92 -2.07
N LYS A 179 9.43 9.88 -1.88
CA LYS A 179 10.66 9.61 -2.64
C LYS A 179 10.68 8.16 -3.11
N PRO A 180 11.46 7.84 -4.14
CA PRO A 180 11.64 6.46 -4.56
C PRO A 180 12.15 5.59 -3.42
N LEU A 181 11.68 4.35 -3.35
CA LEU A 181 12.30 3.35 -2.51
C LEU A 181 13.60 2.86 -3.16
N PRO A 182 14.64 2.58 -2.37
CA PRO A 182 15.90 2.10 -2.91
C PRO A 182 15.74 0.69 -3.50
N TYR A 183 16.42 0.46 -4.64
CA TYR A 183 16.53 -0.86 -5.25
C TYR A 183 17.93 -0.99 -5.84
N ASP A 184 18.69 -1.98 -5.39
CA ASP A 184 20.10 -2.19 -5.79
C ASP A 184 20.28 -3.29 -6.84
N GLY A 185 19.19 -3.87 -7.31
CA GLY A 185 19.19 -4.92 -8.34
C GLY A 185 19.61 -6.30 -7.86
N LYS A 186 19.81 -6.50 -6.55
CA LYS A 186 20.13 -7.83 -6.01
C LYS A 186 18.91 -8.72 -5.99
N PRO A 187 19.09 -10.03 -6.23
CA PRO A 187 18.02 -11.01 -6.12
C PRO A 187 17.44 -11.06 -4.71
N ILE A 188 16.13 -11.15 -4.62
CA ILE A 188 15.39 -11.30 -3.37
C ILE A 188 14.64 -12.64 -3.43
N SER A 189 14.88 -13.49 -2.42
CA SER A 189 14.23 -14.80 -2.29
C SER A 189 13.30 -14.84 -1.09
N ALA A 190 12.15 -15.50 -1.24
CA ALA A 190 11.27 -15.78 -0.12
C ALA A 190 11.92 -16.83 0.81
N PRO A 191 11.68 -16.77 2.13
CA PRO A 191 12.03 -17.83 3.04
C PRO A 191 11.32 -19.14 2.66
N PRO A 192 11.92 -20.31 2.92
CA PRO A 192 11.25 -21.59 2.65
C PRO A 192 10.03 -21.76 3.58
N ALA A 193 8.94 -22.32 3.05
CA ALA A 193 7.72 -22.57 3.83
C ALA A 193 7.93 -23.51 5.03
N THR A 194 9.01 -24.29 5.05
CA THR A 194 9.41 -25.14 6.19
C THR A 194 9.89 -24.34 7.41
N ASP A 195 10.35 -23.10 7.20
CA ASP A 195 10.59 -22.16 8.29
C ASP A 195 9.34 -21.30 8.52
N GLN A 196 8.41 -21.83 9.29
CA GLN A 196 7.09 -21.21 9.48
C GLN A 196 7.17 -19.78 10.02
N ILE A 197 8.13 -19.46 10.88
CA ILE A 197 8.24 -18.11 11.46
C ILE A 197 8.78 -17.14 10.42
N ALA A 198 9.87 -17.47 9.74
CA ALA A 198 10.42 -16.60 8.70
C ALA A 198 9.46 -16.45 7.50
N TYR A 199 8.80 -17.55 7.10
CA TYR A 199 7.80 -17.51 6.04
C TYR A 199 6.56 -16.72 6.44
N GLY A 200 6.07 -16.91 7.67
CA GLY A 200 4.94 -16.15 8.21
C GLY A 200 5.24 -14.65 8.31
N ARG A 201 6.47 -14.29 8.73
CA ARG A 201 6.94 -12.91 8.67
C ARG A 201 6.85 -12.36 7.24
N TYR A 202 7.43 -13.07 6.28
CA TYR A 202 7.43 -12.68 4.88
C TYR A 202 6.00 -12.49 4.34
N LEU A 203 5.11 -13.43 4.63
CA LEU A 203 3.70 -13.34 4.21
C LEU A 203 3.00 -12.13 4.85
N ALA A 204 3.22 -11.88 6.14
CA ALA A 204 2.52 -10.81 6.87
C ALA A 204 3.09 -9.40 6.59
N THR A 205 4.36 -9.30 6.16
CA THR A 205 5.02 -8.00 5.97
C THR A 205 5.30 -7.64 4.51
N GLU A 206 5.57 -8.64 3.65
CA GLU A 206 6.02 -8.36 2.27
C GLU A 206 5.00 -8.81 1.22
N PHE A 207 4.28 -9.92 1.47
CA PHE A 207 3.41 -10.52 0.47
C PHE A 207 1.95 -10.06 0.59
N TYR A 208 1.34 -10.18 1.78
CA TYR A 208 -0.02 -9.71 2.06
C TYR A 208 -0.07 -8.38 2.80
N GLU A 209 1.06 -7.89 3.30
CA GLU A 209 1.22 -6.59 3.96
C GLU A 209 0.20 -6.32 5.07
N CYS A 210 -0.10 -7.33 5.90
CA CYS A 210 -1.03 -7.19 7.03
C CYS A 210 -0.67 -6.00 7.93
N TYR A 211 0.63 -5.74 8.14
CA TYR A 211 1.12 -4.60 8.92
C TYR A 211 0.68 -3.27 8.34
N GLY A 212 0.47 -3.20 7.02
CA GLY A 212 0.06 -1.98 6.33
C GLY A 212 -1.20 -1.38 6.93
N CYS A 213 -2.22 -2.22 7.13
CA CYS A 213 -3.46 -1.83 7.80
C CYS A 213 -3.33 -1.91 9.32
N HIS A 214 -2.64 -2.91 9.88
CA HIS A 214 -2.60 -3.19 11.31
C HIS A 214 -1.48 -2.47 12.08
N SER A 215 -0.91 -1.39 11.54
CA SER A 215 -0.02 -0.45 12.26
C SER A 215 -0.75 0.86 12.58
N ALA A 216 -0.03 1.90 13.00
CA ALA A 216 -0.66 3.14 13.47
C ALA A 216 -1.30 3.97 12.34
N SER A 217 -0.68 4.05 11.17
CA SER A 217 -1.24 4.71 9.99
C SER A 217 -0.49 4.33 8.71
N PHE A 218 -1.16 4.43 7.57
CA PHE A 218 -0.54 4.20 6.26
C PHE A 218 0.64 5.15 5.99
N GLU A 219 0.54 6.41 6.44
CA GLU A 219 1.53 7.45 6.17
C GLU A 219 2.84 7.25 6.92
N THR A 220 2.79 6.55 8.06
CA THR A 220 3.96 6.33 8.92
C THR A 220 4.58 4.96 8.75
N ASN A 221 3.99 4.11 7.94
CA ASN A 221 4.53 2.77 7.67
C ASN A 221 5.89 2.85 6.96
N ASN A 222 6.80 1.96 7.36
CA ASN A 222 8.12 1.83 6.77
C ASN A 222 8.18 0.57 5.90
N PRO A 223 8.04 0.67 4.58
CA PRO A 223 8.02 -0.50 3.71
C PRO A 223 9.39 -1.17 3.55
N MET A 224 10.49 -0.48 3.87
CA MET A 224 11.84 -1.07 3.84
C MET A 224 12.15 -1.91 5.08
N GLU A 225 11.56 -1.52 6.22
CA GLU A 225 11.76 -2.15 7.53
C GLU A 225 10.43 -2.16 8.29
N PRO A 226 9.48 -3.04 7.91
CA PRO A 226 8.12 -3.05 8.46
C PRO A 226 8.03 -3.01 9.98
N GLU A 227 8.95 -3.67 10.67
CA GLU A 227 9.03 -3.73 12.14
C GLU A 227 9.32 -2.36 12.78
N LYS A 228 9.83 -1.40 12.00
CA LYS A 228 10.06 -0.02 12.47
C LYS A 228 8.85 0.88 12.26
N SER A 229 7.76 0.36 11.69
CA SER A 229 6.51 1.10 11.57
C SER A 229 5.94 1.42 12.95
N PRO A 230 5.53 2.66 13.23
CA PRO A 230 4.87 3.00 14.47
C PRO A 230 3.65 2.12 14.71
N GLY A 231 3.53 1.54 15.91
CA GLY A 231 2.41 0.65 16.24
C GLY A 231 2.37 -0.63 15.40
N PHE A 232 3.51 -1.17 15.00
CA PHE A 232 3.63 -2.40 14.21
C PHE A 232 2.74 -3.52 14.76
N PHE A 233 1.75 -3.96 13.99
CA PHE A 233 0.66 -4.87 14.33
C PHE A 233 -0.21 -4.49 15.54
N ALA A 234 -0.02 -3.30 16.13
CA ALA A 234 -0.80 -2.85 17.27
C ALA A 234 -2.13 -2.16 16.89
N GLY A 235 -2.41 -2.03 15.61
CA GLY A 235 -3.61 -1.38 15.09
C GLY A 235 -3.66 0.14 15.33
N GLY A 236 -4.79 0.73 15.04
CA GLY A 236 -5.04 2.16 15.21
C GLY A 236 -5.16 2.94 13.89
N ASN A 237 -4.88 2.28 12.76
CA ASN A 237 -5.02 2.89 11.45
C ASN A 237 -6.50 3.06 11.06
N PRO A 238 -6.96 4.26 10.68
CA PRO A 238 -8.27 4.45 10.08
C PRO A 238 -8.26 3.91 8.63
N VAL A 239 -8.94 2.79 8.41
CA VAL A 239 -9.03 2.11 7.11
C VAL A 239 -10.38 2.46 6.47
N PRO A 240 -10.40 3.16 5.32
CA PRO A 240 -11.64 3.47 4.61
C PRO A 240 -12.15 2.27 3.79
N ASP A 241 -13.46 2.24 3.55
CA ASP A 241 -14.09 1.40 2.54
C ASP A 241 -14.30 2.16 1.21
N GLU A 242 -15.04 1.51 0.30
CA GLU A 242 -15.35 2.07 -1.01
C GLU A 242 -16.24 3.32 -0.95
N GLU A 243 -17.04 3.47 0.09
CA GLU A 243 -17.90 4.63 0.37
C GLU A 243 -17.21 5.66 1.29
N PHE A 244 -15.93 5.47 1.61
CA PHE A 244 -15.14 6.30 2.52
C PHE A 244 -15.57 6.28 3.99
N ASN A 245 -16.38 5.26 4.41
CA ASN A 245 -16.58 5.00 5.82
C ASN A 245 -15.31 4.38 6.39
N THR A 246 -14.86 4.83 7.55
CA THR A 246 -13.62 4.33 8.16
C THR A 246 -13.90 3.38 9.32
N CYS A 247 -13.10 2.32 9.43
CA CYS A 247 -12.98 1.57 10.67
C CYS A 247 -11.54 1.66 11.20
N ILE A 248 -11.39 1.55 12.51
CA ILE A 248 -10.07 1.52 13.13
C ILE A 248 -9.56 0.07 13.15
N SER A 249 -8.37 -0.14 12.56
CA SER A 249 -7.74 -1.46 12.52
C SER A 249 -7.42 -1.97 13.93
N ARG A 250 -7.52 -3.29 14.12
CA ARG A 250 -7.37 -3.91 15.44
C ARG A 250 -5.91 -4.27 15.73
N ASN A 251 -5.59 -4.32 17.01
CA ASN A 251 -4.35 -4.89 17.51
C ASN A 251 -4.36 -6.41 17.25
N ILE A 252 -3.39 -6.89 16.48
CA ILE A 252 -3.18 -8.33 16.19
C ILE A 252 -1.86 -8.84 16.76
N THR A 253 -1.25 -8.12 17.72
CA THR A 253 -0.12 -8.63 18.50
C THR A 253 -0.61 -9.71 19.49
N PRO A 254 0.30 -10.53 20.07
CA PRO A 254 -0.09 -11.56 21.04
C PRO A 254 -0.41 -10.99 22.44
N SER A 255 -0.89 -9.75 22.54
CA SER A 255 -1.47 -9.21 23.77
C SER A 255 -2.74 -9.97 24.13
N LYS A 256 -2.85 -10.46 25.36
CA LYS A 256 -4.03 -11.21 25.83
C LYS A 256 -5.23 -10.30 26.07
N GLU A 257 -5.00 -9.05 26.41
CA GLU A 257 -6.06 -8.10 26.75
C GLU A 257 -6.55 -7.32 25.52
N HIS A 258 -5.65 -6.90 24.64
CA HIS A 258 -5.98 -5.97 23.56
C HIS A 258 -5.73 -6.53 22.15
N GLY A 259 -5.05 -7.68 22.05
CA GLY A 259 -4.69 -8.32 20.80
C GLY A 259 -5.32 -9.70 20.62
N ILE A 260 -4.61 -10.57 19.91
CA ILE A 260 -5.03 -11.95 19.61
C ILE A 260 -4.40 -13.00 20.52
N GLY A 261 -3.70 -12.62 21.59
CA GLY A 261 -2.96 -13.55 22.45
C GLY A 261 -3.82 -14.52 23.25
N SER A 262 -5.14 -14.34 23.30
CA SER A 262 -6.12 -15.29 23.88
C SER A 262 -6.81 -16.18 22.85
N TRP A 263 -6.51 -16.00 21.55
CA TRP A 263 -7.09 -16.80 20.50
C TRP A 263 -6.36 -18.12 20.30
N THR A 264 -7.06 -19.12 19.71
CA THR A 264 -6.41 -20.29 19.17
C THR A 264 -6.04 -20.09 17.71
N GLU A 265 -5.18 -20.95 17.17
CA GLU A 265 -4.83 -20.94 15.75
C GLU A 265 -6.05 -21.12 14.85
N GLU A 266 -7.00 -22.02 15.22
CA GLU A 266 -8.22 -22.26 14.47
C GLU A 266 -9.15 -21.05 14.49
N GLN A 267 -9.21 -20.30 15.59
CA GLN A 267 -9.98 -19.06 15.69
C GLN A 267 -9.37 -17.97 14.78
N PHE A 268 -8.04 -17.88 14.74
CA PHE A 268 -7.36 -16.96 13.82
C PHE A 268 -7.62 -17.35 12.37
N LEU A 269 -7.51 -18.64 12.03
CA LEU A 269 -7.81 -19.16 10.70
C LEU A 269 -9.25 -18.82 10.27
N SER A 270 -10.22 -19.05 11.17
CA SER A 270 -11.64 -18.72 10.96
C SER A 270 -11.83 -17.21 10.73
N ALA A 271 -11.13 -16.37 11.49
CA ALA A 271 -11.21 -14.92 11.35
C ALA A 271 -10.61 -14.44 10.02
N VAL A 272 -9.41 -14.89 9.67
CA VAL A 272 -8.71 -14.44 8.45
C VAL A 272 -9.43 -14.93 7.19
N LYS A 273 -9.81 -16.21 7.12
CA LYS A 273 -10.44 -16.79 5.93
C LYS A 273 -11.95 -16.57 5.86
N GLY A 274 -12.64 -16.74 6.98
CA GLY A 274 -14.10 -16.67 7.05
C GLY A 274 -14.66 -15.34 7.58
N GLY A 275 -13.80 -14.54 8.22
CA GLY A 275 -14.21 -13.28 8.85
C GLY A 275 -15.00 -13.45 10.12
N ILE A 276 -14.91 -14.60 10.80
CA ILE A 276 -15.68 -14.91 12.02
C ILE A 276 -14.74 -14.83 13.22
N ARG A 277 -15.03 -13.93 14.16
CA ARG A 277 -14.29 -13.78 15.41
C ARG A 277 -14.62 -14.90 16.41
N PRO A 278 -13.78 -15.10 17.47
CA PRO A 278 -14.04 -16.08 18.50
C PRO A 278 -15.38 -15.90 19.23
N ASP A 279 -15.90 -14.69 19.30
CA ASP A 279 -17.22 -14.38 19.89
C ASP A 279 -18.41 -14.60 18.94
N GLY A 280 -18.15 -15.10 17.73
CA GLY A 280 -19.14 -15.32 16.68
C GLY A 280 -19.49 -14.08 15.86
N SER A 281 -18.99 -12.90 16.19
CA SER A 281 -19.20 -11.69 15.41
C SER A 281 -18.39 -11.68 14.11
N MET A 282 -18.87 -10.92 13.12
CA MET A 282 -18.17 -10.77 11.84
C MET A 282 -17.12 -9.67 11.92
N LEU A 283 -16.01 -9.86 11.20
CA LEU A 283 -15.06 -8.78 10.92
C LEU A 283 -15.74 -7.70 10.08
N GLN A 284 -15.30 -6.45 10.26
CA GLN A 284 -15.70 -5.35 9.38
C GLN A 284 -15.27 -5.65 7.94
N HIS A 285 -16.01 -5.13 6.96
CA HIS A 285 -15.74 -5.45 5.55
C HIS A 285 -14.45 -4.81 5.02
N GLN A 286 -13.94 -3.75 5.68
CA GLN A 286 -12.62 -3.18 5.40
C GLN A 286 -11.48 -4.19 5.61
N MET A 287 -11.68 -5.24 6.44
CA MET A 287 -10.79 -6.39 6.50
C MET A 287 -11.22 -7.41 5.43
N PRO A 288 -10.45 -7.57 4.34
CA PRO A 288 -10.82 -8.52 3.29
C PRO A 288 -10.91 -9.95 3.82
N ARG A 289 -11.73 -10.78 3.18
CA ARG A 289 -11.76 -12.22 3.43
C ARG A 289 -10.63 -12.87 2.66
N PHE A 290 -9.63 -13.37 3.36
CA PHE A 290 -8.51 -14.08 2.77
C PHE A 290 -8.83 -15.56 2.51
N ALA A 291 -10.04 -15.85 2.01
CA ALA A 291 -10.53 -17.21 1.77
C ALA A 291 -9.65 -18.01 0.78
N VAL A 292 -8.94 -17.31 -0.09
CA VAL A 292 -8.05 -17.91 -1.11
C VAL A 292 -6.66 -18.28 -0.56
N LEU A 293 -6.32 -17.90 0.68
CA LEU A 293 -5.07 -18.33 1.30
C LEU A 293 -5.14 -19.83 1.64
N ASP A 294 -4.01 -20.47 1.50
CA ASP A 294 -3.86 -21.83 1.99
C ASP A 294 -3.80 -21.83 3.52
N ASP A 295 -4.26 -22.91 4.15
CA ASP A 295 -4.27 -22.99 5.62
C ASP A 295 -2.84 -22.90 6.19
N GLU A 296 -1.85 -23.44 5.49
CA GLU A 296 -0.44 -23.37 5.85
C GLU A 296 0.10 -21.93 5.84
N GLU A 297 -0.34 -21.10 4.89
CA GLU A 297 0.03 -19.68 4.85
C GLU A 297 -0.52 -18.95 6.09
N VAL A 298 -1.81 -19.18 6.43
CA VAL A 298 -2.44 -18.55 7.60
C VAL A 298 -1.80 -19.04 8.90
N ARG A 299 -1.44 -20.35 8.99
CA ARG A 299 -0.72 -20.91 10.15
C ARG A 299 0.67 -20.31 10.30
N ALA A 300 1.37 -20.12 9.21
CA ALA A 300 2.69 -19.46 9.24
C ALA A 300 2.57 -18.01 9.73
N ILE A 301 1.58 -17.25 9.21
CA ILE A 301 1.31 -15.89 9.70
C ILE A 301 0.98 -15.91 11.20
N TRP A 302 0.13 -16.85 11.65
CA TRP A 302 -0.19 -17.00 13.07
C TRP A 302 1.07 -17.26 13.91
N ALA A 303 1.90 -18.23 13.50
CA ALA A 303 3.13 -18.57 14.19
C ALA A 303 4.07 -17.36 14.34
N TYR A 304 4.20 -16.58 13.26
CA TYR A 304 4.99 -15.35 13.31
C TYR A 304 4.39 -14.30 14.26
N LEU A 305 3.08 -14.04 14.19
CA LEU A 305 2.42 -13.05 15.03
C LEU A 305 2.57 -13.37 16.54
N GLN A 306 2.71 -14.65 16.92
CA GLN A 306 2.97 -15.05 18.32
C GLN A 306 4.41 -14.68 18.77
N THR A 307 5.31 -14.35 17.85
CA THR A 307 6.69 -13.90 18.20
C THR A 307 6.82 -12.39 18.28
N VAL A 308 5.83 -11.64 17.78
CA VAL A 308 5.84 -10.17 17.84
C VAL A 308 5.67 -9.70 19.29
N PRO A 309 6.39 -8.65 19.72
CA PRO A 309 6.17 -8.10 21.06
C PRO A 309 4.71 -7.72 21.30
N PRO A 310 4.08 -8.13 22.40
CA PRO A 310 2.71 -7.75 22.72
C PRO A 310 2.60 -6.22 22.91
N SER A 311 1.54 -5.63 22.38
CA SER A 311 1.25 -4.20 22.52
C SER A 311 0.01 -3.99 23.38
N GLU A 312 0.09 -3.07 24.33
CA GLU A 312 -1.05 -2.65 25.15
C GLU A 312 -1.93 -1.60 24.48
N ASN A 313 -1.72 -1.33 23.18
CA ASN A 313 -2.59 -0.43 22.42
C ASN A 313 -4.01 -0.99 22.32
N ASN A 314 -4.97 -0.20 22.79
CA ASN A 314 -6.40 -0.49 22.66
C ASN A 314 -7.03 0.49 21.66
N PRO A 315 -7.06 0.15 20.36
CA PRO A 315 -7.60 1.05 19.32
C PRO A 315 -9.06 1.43 19.54
N LEU A 316 -9.85 0.58 20.21
CA LEU A 316 -11.28 0.85 20.51
C LEU A 316 -11.50 2.00 21.48
N ARG A 317 -10.51 2.32 22.31
CA ARG A 317 -10.62 3.41 23.29
C ARG A 317 -10.63 4.79 22.63
N VAL A 318 -10.17 4.88 21.38
CA VAL A 318 -10.14 6.12 20.60
C VAL A 318 -11.50 6.44 19.98
N GLU A 319 -12.30 5.41 19.66
CA GLU A 319 -13.67 5.57 19.10
C GLU A 319 -14.69 6.10 20.13
N ALA A 320 -14.37 5.98 21.41
CA ALA A 320 -15.25 6.36 22.52
C ALA A 320 -15.15 7.84 22.97
N LYS A 321 -14.38 8.67 22.26
CA LYS A 321 -14.22 10.11 22.49
C LYS A 321 -14.81 10.91 21.33
#